data_374851d232d46669d95d6a27a84c2541
#
_entry.id   374851d232d46669d95d6a27a84c2541
#
_cell.length_a   1.000
_cell.length_b   1.000
_cell.length_c   1.000
_cell.angle_alpha   90.00
_cell.angle_beta   90.00
_cell.angle_gamma   90.00
#
_symmetry.space_group_name_H-M   'P 1'
#
loop_
_entity.id
_entity.type
_entity.pdbx_description
1 polymer ?
#
loop_
_entity_poly.entity_id
_entity_poly.type
_entity_poly.pdbx_seq_one_letter_code
_entity_poly.pdbx_strand_id
1 'polypeptide(L)'
;MWRKAKVHISEAKAKNDYDWDIIALAICAVDSMLYDVKNFPEWFKFGCFEPLPKDALPAAKVYYAKYLYAVGSGLASGEVEMEGVSGLALMRLLPATIEPMISQARADETVVAEAYLRLTCAVIYHYGNNDQQAIRHIDRALELTLPDKLYGLLAEYCRTIGKLIEMRLRPVDEAAWNEVNRLFKIYVTGWAQLNSKITGRQIIAKLSEQNRMIARLAAFKLSDAEIAERTNMSVSGVKQAIKIIKEKSGLSRSEFAAIL
;
A
#
# COMPACT_ATOMS: atom_id res chain seq x y z
N MET A 1 13.72 -2.55 12.53
CA MET A 1 12.88 -3.77 12.64
C MET A 1 12.91 -4.59 11.35
N TRP A 2 12.41 -4.11 10.22
CA TRP A 2 12.32 -4.82 8.92
C TRP A 2 13.63 -5.45 8.42
N ARG A 3 14.78 -4.71 8.50
CA ARG A 3 16.08 -5.25 8.10
C ARG A 3 16.47 -6.49 8.90
N LYS A 4 16.24 -6.46 10.22
CA LYS A 4 16.51 -7.63 11.07
C LYS A 4 15.58 -8.78 10.73
N ALA A 5 14.29 -8.50 10.52
CA ALA A 5 13.32 -9.52 10.12
C ALA A 5 13.73 -10.18 8.80
N LYS A 6 14.11 -9.42 7.77
CA LYS A 6 14.55 -9.98 6.47
C LYS A 6 15.79 -10.87 6.62
N VAL A 7 16.77 -10.47 7.44
CA VAL A 7 17.96 -11.30 7.73
C VAL A 7 17.56 -12.60 8.42
N HIS A 8 16.77 -12.53 9.50
CA HIS A 8 16.35 -13.74 10.22
C HIS A 8 15.54 -14.70 9.36
N ILE A 9 14.65 -14.18 8.51
CA ILE A 9 13.86 -14.99 7.59
C ILE A 9 14.78 -15.67 6.55
N SER A 10 15.76 -14.94 5.99
CA SER A 10 16.71 -15.51 5.01
C SER A 10 17.64 -16.56 5.60
N GLU A 11 17.86 -16.55 6.92
CA GLU A 11 18.65 -17.52 7.67
C GLU A 11 17.81 -18.73 8.16
N ALA A 12 16.49 -18.65 8.05
CA ALA A 12 15.59 -19.72 8.47
C ALA A 12 15.84 -20.99 7.63
N LYS A 13 15.87 -22.14 8.32
CA LYS A 13 16.04 -23.45 7.71
C LYS A 13 14.71 -24.20 7.74
N ALA A 14 14.20 -24.50 6.57
CA ALA A 14 13.02 -25.35 6.45
C ALA A 14 13.40 -26.81 6.77
N LYS A 15 12.48 -27.51 7.42
CA LYS A 15 12.59 -28.96 7.69
C LYS A 15 11.82 -29.82 6.69
N ASN A 16 10.83 -29.22 6.03
CA ASN A 16 9.97 -29.85 5.04
C ASN A 16 9.39 -28.79 4.09
N ASP A 17 8.64 -29.20 3.07
CA ASP A 17 8.03 -28.27 2.10
C ASP A 17 7.06 -27.28 2.74
N TYR A 18 6.31 -27.69 3.73
CA TYR A 18 5.40 -26.84 4.50
C TYR A 18 6.14 -25.67 5.18
N ASP A 19 7.30 -25.94 5.78
CA ASP A 19 8.12 -24.89 6.40
C ASP A 19 8.58 -23.86 5.33
N TRP A 20 8.88 -24.33 4.10
CA TRP A 20 9.25 -23.47 2.99
C TRP A 20 8.14 -22.51 2.58
N ASP A 21 6.89 -22.97 2.53
CA ASP A 21 5.75 -22.12 2.17
C ASP A 21 5.46 -21.08 3.23
N ILE A 22 5.59 -21.42 4.51
CA ILE A 22 5.48 -20.46 5.62
C ILE A 22 6.63 -19.44 5.61
N ILE A 23 7.86 -19.87 5.34
CA ILE A 23 9.01 -18.96 5.20
C ILE A 23 8.80 -18.04 4.00
N ALA A 24 8.32 -18.57 2.88
CA ALA A 24 8.00 -17.78 1.68
C ALA A 24 6.91 -16.74 1.97
N LEU A 25 5.85 -17.10 2.70
CA LEU A 25 4.81 -16.16 3.13
C LEU A 25 5.39 -15.05 4.03
N ALA A 26 6.29 -15.39 4.96
CA ALA A 26 6.95 -14.41 5.82
C ALA A 26 7.84 -13.45 5.00
N ILE A 27 8.49 -13.93 3.94
CA ILE A 27 9.22 -13.08 2.98
C ILE A 27 8.23 -12.16 2.26
N CYS A 28 7.13 -12.70 1.73
CA CYS A 28 6.09 -11.92 1.07
C CYS A 28 5.52 -10.83 1.99
N ALA A 29 5.36 -11.13 3.30
CA ALA A 29 4.90 -10.16 4.29
C ALA A 29 5.85 -8.96 4.41
N VAL A 30 7.15 -9.20 4.54
CA VAL A 30 8.15 -8.12 4.65
C VAL A 30 8.29 -7.37 3.33
N ASP A 31 8.39 -8.10 2.24
CA ASP A 31 8.69 -7.53 0.92
C ASP A 31 7.48 -6.77 0.34
N SER A 32 6.22 -7.20 0.61
CA SER A 32 5.03 -6.42 0.23
C SER A 32 4.98 -5.05 0.91
N MET A 33 5.43 -4.96 2.17
CA MET A 33 5.54 -3.69 2.88
C MET A 33 6.58 -2.74 2.28
N LEU A 34 7.57 -3.30 1.59
CA LEU A 34 8.66 -2.58 0.96
C LEU A 34 8.46 -2.40 -0.55
N TYR A 35 7.37 -2.94 -1.10
CA TYR A 35 7.10 -3.01 -2.54
C TYR A 35 8.19 -3.75 -3.34
N ASP A 36 8.95 -4.64 -2.68
CA ASP A 36 9.97 -5.49 -3.28
C ASP A 36 9.35 -6.85 -3.63
N VAL A 37 8.80 -6.96 -4.83
CA VAL A 37 8.01 -8.14 -5.24
C VAL A 37 8.78 -9.14 -6.11
N LYS A 38 10.09 -8.92 -6.29
CA LYS A 38 10.95 -9.69 -7.23
C LYS A 38 10.97 -11.18 -6.94
N ASN A 39 11.02 -11.53 -5.66
CA ASN A 39 11.25 -12.90 -5.20
C ASN A 39 9.97 -13.59 -4.71
N PHE A 40 8.80 -13.07 -5.09
CA PHE A 40 7.54 -13.70 -4.68
C PHE A 40 7.37 -15.04 -5.43
N PRO A 41 6.95 -16.11 -4.73
CA PRO A 41 6.71 -17.39 -5.37
C PRO A 41 5.51 -17.31 -6.32
N GLU A 42 5.50 -18.17 -7.34
CA GLU A 42 4.45 -18.16 -8.37
C GLU A 42 3.05 -18.39 -7.76
N TRP A 43 2.91 -19.34 -6.83
CA TRP A 43 1.64 -19.57 -6.15
C TRP A 43 1.09 -18.29 -5.49
N PHE A 44 1.98 -17.44 -4.93
CA PHE A 44 1.56 -16.17 -4.33
C PHE A 44 1.16 -15.14 -5.38
N LYS A 45 1.92 -15.02 -6.47
CA LYS A 45 1.61 -14.06 -7.56
C LYS A 45 0.26 -14.34 -8.21
N PHE A 46 -0.14 -15.60 -8.29
CA PHE A 46 -1.42 -16.03 -8.86
C PHE A 46 -2.54 -16.12 -7.82
N GLY A 47 -2.27 -15.87 -6.53
CA GLY A 47 -3.26 -15.97 -5.48
C GLY A 47 -3.72 -17.40 -5.17
N CYS A 48 -2.88 -18.40 -5.49
CA CYS A 48 -3.10 -19.82 -5.25
C CYS A 48 -2.52 -20.20 -3.89
N PHE A 49 -3.34 -20.21 -2.84
CA PHE A 49 -2.87 -20.38 -1.45
C PHE A 49 -2.98 -21.81 -0.93
N GLU A 50 -3.20 -22.81 -1.81
CA GLU A 50 -3.29 -24.22 -1.43
C GLU A 50 -2.07 -24.76 -0.65
N PRO A 51 -0.82 -24.27 -0.89
CA PRO A 51 0.32 -24.71 -0.09
C PRO A 51 0.26 -24.27 1.38
N LEU A 52 -0.57 -23.28 1.71
CA LEU A 52 -0.60 -22.67 3.03
C LEU A 52 -1.65 -23.35 3.95
N PRO A 53 -1.37 -23.42 5.27
CA PRO A 53 -2.37 -23.85 6.23
C PRO A 53 -3.49 -22.83 6.36
N LYS A 54 -4.66 -23.29 6.82
CA LYS A 54 -5.87 -22.45 6.90
C LYS A 54 -5.69 -21.22 7.79
N ASP A 55 -4.94 -21.32 8.86
CA ASP A 55 -4.66 -20.23 9.80
C ASP A 55 -3.72 -19.15 9.23
N ALA A 56 -2.94 -19.46 8.20
CA ALA A 56 -2.10 -18.49 7.50
C ALA A 56 -2.86 -17.73 6.38
N LEU A 57 -4.01 -18.24 5.93
CA LEU A 57 -4.76 -17.65 4.81
C LEU A 57 -5.19 -16.18 5.03
N PRO A 58 -5.65 -15.75 6.23
CA PRO A 58 -6.00 -14.35 6.45
C PRO A 58 -4.80 -13.41 6.22
N ALA A 59 -3.62 -13.78 6.71
CA ALA A 59 -2.39 -13.02 6.50
C ALA A 59 -1.95 -13.03 5.02
N ALA A 60 -2.01 -14.18 4.36
CA ALA A 60 -1.68 -14.31 2.94
C ALA A 60 -2.54 -13.40 2.07
N LYS A 61 -3.86 -13.33 2.31
CA LYS A 61 -4.79 -12.45 1.59
C LYS A 61 -4.45 -10.96 1.79
N VAL A 62 -4.06 -10.56 3.01
CA VAL A 62 -3.62 -9.18 3.29
C VAL A 62 -2.40 -8.83 2.47
N TYR A 63 -1.36 -9.67 2.49
CA TYR A 63 -0.13 -9.41 1.74
C TYR A 63 -0.35 -9.49 0.23
N TYR A 64 -1.22 -10.36 -0.23
CA TYR A 64 -1.62 -10.44 -1.63
C TYR A 64 -2.35 -9.17 -2.10
N ALA A 65 -3.27 -8.64 -1.31
CA ALA A 65 -3.91 -7.36 -1.62
C ALA A 65 -2.89 -6.21 -1.71
N LYS A 66 -1.89 -6.17 -0.82
CA LYS A 66 -0.78 -5.21 -0.88
C LYS A 66 0.10 -5.42 -2.12
N TYR A 67 0.38 -6.66 -2.49
CA TYR A 67 1.09 -7.00 -3.72
C TYR A 67 0.35 -6.49 -4.96
N LEU A 68 -0.93 -6.81 -5.10
CA LEU A 68 -1.75 -6.34 -6.22
C LEU A 68 -1.82 -4.81 -6.27
N TYR A 69 -1.93 -4.15 -5.11
CA TYR A 69 -1.85 -2.70 -5.04
C TYR A 69 -0.50 -2.17 -5.50
N ALA A 70 0.61 -2.78 -5.07
CA ALA A 70 1.95 -2.37 -5.48
C ALA A 70 2.15 -2.49 -7.00
N VAL A 71 1.69 -3.59 -7.60
CA VAL A 71 1.72 -3.81 -9.05
C VAL A 71 0.83 -2.80 -9.77
N GLY A 72 -0.44 -2.70 -9.38
CA GLY A 72 -1.40 -1.81 -10.02
C GLY A 72 -1.05 -0.33 -9.92
N SER A 73 -0.42 0.09 -8.82
CA SER A 73 0.04 1.46 -8.61
C SER A 73 1.42 1.78 -9.21
N GLY A 74 2.10 0.79 -9.82
CA GLY A 74 3.46 0.96 -10.33
C GLY A 74 4.52 1.11 -9.24
N LEU A 75 4.20 0.77 -7.99
CA LEU A 75 5.14 0.83 -6.86
C LEU A 75 6.02 -0.42 -6.76
N ALA A 76 5.58 -1.54 -7.35
CA ALA A 76 6.34 -2.78 -7.34
C ALA A 76 7.74 -2.58 -7.93
N SER A 77 8.77 -3.13 -7.28
CA SER A 77 10.13 -3.17 -7.81
C SER A 77 10.28 -4.38 -8.74
N GLY A 78 10.82 -4.15 -9.92
CA GLY A 78 10.99 -5.16 -10.97
C GLY A 78 9.94 -5.04 -12.07
N GLU A 79 10.18 -5.71 -13.17
CA GLU A 79 9.23 -5.85 -14.27
C GLU A 79 8.17 -6.88 -13.85
N VAL A 80 7.01 -6.38 -13.47
CA VAL A 80 5.82 -7.22 -13.27
C VAL A 80 4.88 -6.89 -14.40
N GLU A 81 5.02 -7.61 -15.50
CA GLU A 81 4.05 -7.58 -16.60
C GLU A 81 2.87 -8.50 -16.25
N MET A 82 1.72 -7.91 -16.04
CA MET A 82 0.46 -8.65 -16.11
C MET A 82 0.00 -8.56 -17.56
N GLU A 83 0.21 -9.63 -18.33
CA GLU A 83 -0.14 -9.68 -19.75
C GLU A 83 -1.55 -9.14 -20.00
N GLY A 84 -1.63 -8.09 -20.82
CA GLY A 84 -2.92 -7.51 -21.29
C GLY A 84 -3.64 -6.64 -20.28
N VAL A 85 -3.16 -6.42 -19.05
CA VAL A 85 -3.84 -5.59 -18.05
C VAL A 85 -2.97 -4.39 -17.69
N SER A 86 -3.44 -3.17 -18.02
CA SER A 86 -2.74 -1.96 -17.55
C SER A 86 -2.85 -1.80 -16.04
N GLY A 87 -1.82 -1.24 -15.39
CA GLY A 87 -1.85 -0.98 -13.94
C GLY A 87 -3.08 -0.17 -13.51
N LEU A 88 -3.54 0.77 -14.36
CA LEU A 88 -4.75 1.54 -14.08
C LEU A 88 -6.02 0.68 -14.13
N ALA A 89 -6.13 -0.25 -15.08
CA ALA A 89 -7.24 -1.18 -15.15
C ALA A 89 -7.25 -2.09 -13.93
N LEU A 90 -6.07 -2.60 -13.53
CA LEU A 90 -5.92 -3.38 -12.29
C LEU A 90 -6.41 -2.56 -11.09
N MET A 91 -5.95 -1.32 -10.89
CA MET A 91 -6.38 -0.49 -9.77
C MET A 91 -7.91 -0.28 -9.71
N ARG A 92 -8.60 -0.22 -10.85
CA ARG A 92 -10.07 -0.13 -10.88
C ARG A 92 -10.77 -1.42 -10.46
N LEU A 93 -10.16 -2.57 -10.73
CA LEU A 93 -10.73 -3.88 -10.40
C LEU A 93 -10.41 -4.34 -8.97
N LEU A 94 -9.33 -3.82 -8.37
CA LEU A 94 -8.88 -4.25 -7.05
C LEU A 94 -9.94 -4.21 -5.95
N PRO A 95 -10.80 -3.18 -5.82
CA PRO A 95 -11.83 -3.20 -4.78
C PRO A 95 -12.74 -4.43 -4.90
N ALA A 96 -13.17 -4.77 -6.12
CA ALA A 96 -14.00 -5.95 -6.35
C ALA A 96 -13.26 -7.27 -6.05
N THR A 97 -11.95 -7.30 -6.23
CA THR A 97 -11.10 -8.46 -5.89
C THR A 97 -10.90 -8.60 -4.37
N ILE A 98 -10.81 -7.48 -3.64
CA ILE A 98 -10.54 -7.46 -2.20
C ILE A 98 -11.84 -7.66 -1.37
N GLU A 99 -13.00 -7.21 -1.85
CA GLU A 99 -14.28 -7.34 -1.11
C GLU A 99 -14.62 -8.77 -0.67
N PRO A 100 -14.45 -9.82 -1.48
CA PRO A 100 -14.62 -11.19 -1.02
C PRO A 100 -13.66 -11.59 0.11
N MET A 101 -12.42 -11.06 0.09
CA MET A 101 -11.44 -11.31 1.15
C MET A 101 -11.85 -10.61 2.45
N ILE A 102 -12.41 -9.40 2.38
CA ILE A 102 -12.98 -8.68 3.52
C ILE A 102 -14.16 -9.46 4.11
N SER A 103 -15.06 -9.95 3.24
CA SER A 103 -16.23 -10.72 3.65
C SER A 103 -15.83 -12.00 4.37
N GLN A 104 -14.81 -12.69 3.87
CA GLN A 104 -14.27 -13.89 4.51
C GLN A 104 -13.60 -13.55 5.86
N ALA A 105 -12.74 -12.49 5.91
CA ALA A 105 -12.08 -12.07 7.14
C ALA A 105 -13.09 -11.71 8.24
N ARG A 106 -14.23 -11.10 7.85
CA ARG A 106 -15.33 -10.82 8.77
C ARG A 106 -16.01 -12.10 9.26
N ALA A 107 -16.29 -13.04 8.36
CA ALA A 107 -16.93 -14.32 8.71
C ALA A 107 -16.05 -15.17 9.64
N ASP A 108 -14.74 -15.09 9.45
CA ASP A 108 -13.72 -15.80 10.25
C ASP A 108 -13.30 -15.00 11.50
N GLU A 109 -13.93 -13.86 11.77
CA GLU A 109 -13.63 -12.94 12.89
C GLU A 109 -12.14 -12.54 12.99
N THR A 110 -11.44 -12.49 11.85
CA THR A 110 -10.03 -12.13 11.78
C THR A 110 -9.87 -10.60 11.70
N VAL A 111 -10.02 -9.92 12.83
CA VAL A 111 -10.07 -8.46 12.99
C VAL A 111 -8.92 -7.73 12.29
N VAL A 112 -7.69 -8.19 12.51
CA VAL A 112 -6.49 -7.56 11.93
C VAL A 112 -6.50 -7.66 10.40
N ALA A 113 -6.88 -8.81 9.85
CA ALA A 113 -6.95 -9.01 8.40
C ALA A 113 -8.05 -8.15 7.78
N GLU A 114 -9.26 -8.12 8.38
CA GLU A 114 -10.34 -7.24 7.91
C GLU A 114 -9.89 -5.77 7.90
N ALA A 115 -9.28 -5.29 8.96
CA ALA A 115 -8.83 -3.91 9.07
C ALA A 115 -7.77 -3.54 8.00
N TYR A 116 -6.77 -4.40 7.77
CA TYR A 116 -5.77 -4.20 6.72
C TYR A 116 -6.37 -4.15 5.32
N LEU A 117 -7.26 -5.10 5.00
CA LEU A 117 -7.94 -5.16 3.70
C LEU A 117 -8.79 -3.91 3.46
N ARG A 118 -9.52 -3.44 4.48
CA ARG A 118 -10.31 -2.21 4.41
C ARG A 118 -9.45 -0.98 4.19
N LEU A 119 -8.34 -0.84 4.91
CA LEU A 119 -7.42 0.29 4.70
C LEU A 119 -6.77 0.24 3.31
N THR A 120 -6.49 -0.95 2.80
CA THR A 120 -6.02 -1.11 1.41
C THR A 120 -7.08 -0.65 0.41
N CYS A 121 -8.35 -1.04 0.58
CA CYS A 121 -9.45 -0.51 -0.23
C CYS A 121 -9.59 1.01 -0.10
N ALA A 122 -9.47 1.56 1.11
CA ALA A 122 -9.53 3.00 1.31
C ALA A 122 -8.46 3.75 0.51
N VAL A 123 -7.23 3.23 0.47
CA VAL A 123 -6.15 3.78 -0.39
C VAL A 123 -6.54 3.73 -1.86
N ILE A 124 -7.07 2.61 -2.34
CA ILE A 124 -7.43 2.44 -3.76
C ILE A 124 -8.57 3.39 -4.14
N TYR A 125 -9.61 3.51 -3.32
CA TYR A 125 -10.72 4.43 -3.55
C TYR A 125 -10.26 5.89 -3.51
N HIS A 126 -9.37 6.25 -2.58
CA HIS A 126 -8.80 7.60 -2.51
C HIS A 126 -8.04 7.96 -3.80
N TYR A 127 -7.21 7.05 -4.33
CA TYR A 127 -6.56 7.24 -5.64
C TYR A 127 -7.54 7.28 -6.81
N GLY A 128 -8.69 6.63 -6.69
CA GLY A 128 -9.79 6.68 -7.64
C GLY A 128 -10.66 7.93 -7.51
N ASN A 129 -10.29 8.89 -6.64
CA ASN A 129 -11.07 10.10 -6.34
C ASN A 129 -12.48 9.81 -5.79
N ASN A 130 -12.61 8.71 -5.07
CA ASN A 130 -13.85 8.30 -4.40
C ASN A 130 -13.67 8.28 -2.87
N ASP A 131 -13.48 9.49 -2.29
CA ASP A 131 -13.25 9.63 -0.86
C ASP A 131 -14.44 9.18 -0.03
N GLN A 132 -15.66 9.19 -0.57
CA GLN A 132 -16.83 8.68 0.13
C GLN A 132 -16.70 7.18 0.45
N GLN A 133 -16.26 6.37 -0.50
CA GLN A 133 -16.00 4.95 -0.26
C GLN A 133 -14.74 4.76 0.60
N ALA A 134 -13.69 5.55 0.37
CA ALA A 134 -12.50 5.50 1.22
C ALA A 134 -12.86 5.73 2.71
N ILE A 135 -13.68 6.72 3.00
CA ILE A 135 -14.13 7.04 4.37
C ILE A 135 -14.94 5.87 4.98
N ARG A 136 -15.84 5.23 4.23
CA ARG A 136 -16.59 4.07 4.73
C ARG A 136 -15.67 2.93 5.18
N HIS A 137 -14.63 2.67 4.40
CA HIS A 137 -13.63 1.66 4.75
C HIS A 137 -12.78 2.08 5.95
N ILE A 138 -12.41 3.37 6.05
CA ILE A 138 -11.68 3.93 7.20
C ILE A 138 -12.54 3.82 8.47
N ASP A 139 -13.80 4.26 8.43
CA ASP A 139 -14.69 4.20 9.60
C ASP A 139 -14.78 2.78 10.15
N ARG A 140 -14.99 1.79 9.29
CA ARG A 140 -15.03 0.39 9.73
C ARG A 140 -13.69 -0.09 10.25
N ALA A 141 -12.57 0.32 9.65
CA ALA A 141 -11.24 -0.01 10.16
C ALA A 141 -10.99 0.60 11.55
N LEU A 142 -11.45 1.83 11.80
CA LEU A 142 -11.38 2.46 13.12
C LEU A 142 -12.19 1.70 14.16
N GLU A 143 -13.44 1.30 13.84
CA GLU A 143 -14.25 0.46 14.74
C GLU A 143 -13.54 -0.85 15.14
N LEU A 144 -12.77 -1.44 14.22
CA LEU A 144 -12.04 -2.68 14.44
C LEU A 144 -10.75 -2.50 15.24
N THR A 145 -10.08 -1.35 15.07
CA THR A 145 -8.71 -1.17 15.58
C THR A 145 -8.63 -0.41 16.89
N LEU A 146 -9.59 0.48 17.17
CA LEU A 146 -9.57 1.33 18.37
C LEU A 146 -9.75 0.56 19.68
N PRO A 147 -10.64 -0.44 19.79
CA PRO A 147 -10.80 -1.19 21.04
C PRO A 147 -9.51 -1.80 21.55
N ASP A 148 -8.70 -2.37 20.64
CA ASP A 148 -7.45 -3.05 20.95
C ASP A 148 -6.21 -2.15 20.76
N LYS A 149 -6.42 -0.85 20.54
CA LYS A 149 -5.35 0.15 20.35
C LYS A 149 -4.35 -0.22 19.25
N LEU A 150 -4.81 -0.80 18.14
CA LEU A 150 -3.99 -1.22 17.00
C LEU A 150 -3.51 -0.02 16.18
N TYR A 151 -3.00 1.01 16.83
CA TYR A 151 -2.60 2.28 16.22
C TYR A 151 -1.48 2.14 15.19
N GLY A 152 -0.60 1.14 15.35
CA GLY A 152 0.48 0.88 14.39
C GLY A 152 -0.04 0.53 13.01
N LEU A 153 -1.18 -0.17 12.93
CA LEU A 153 -1.85 -0.52 11.70
C LEU A 153 -2.37 0.74 10.96
N LEU A 154 -2.99 1.66 11.69
CA LEU A 154 -3.45 2.93 11.12
C LEU A 154 -2.27 3.80 10.67
N ALA A 155 -1.20 3.85 11.47
CA ALA A 155 0.00 4.64 11.18
C ALA A 155 0.68 4.22 9.85
N GLU A 156 0.64 2.94 9.50
CA GLU A 156 1.20 2.43 8.25
C GLU A 156 0.54 3.07 7.01
N TYR A 157 -0.76 3.35 7.07
CA TYR A 157 -1.52 3.94 5.96
C TYR A 157 -1.55 5.47 5.97
N CYS A 158 -1.07 6.12 7.03
CA CYS A 158 -1.07 7.59 7.14
C CYS A 158 -0.26 8.28 6.03
N ARG A 159 0.69 7.59 5.41
CA ARG A 159 1.45 8.15 4.28
C ARG A 159 0.54 8.47 3.08
N THR A 160 -0.53 7.75 2.90
CA THR A 160 -1.42 7.88 1.74
C THR A 160 -2.76 8.51 2.10
N ILE A 161 -3.40 8.02 3.14
CA ILE A 161 -4.75 8.44 3.55
C ILE A 161 -4.79 9.10 4.93
N GLY A 162 -3.64 9.58 5.42
CA GLY A 162 -3.51 10.13 6.78
C GLY A 162 -4.44 11.31 7.05
N LYS A 163 -4.71 12.17 6.05
CA LYS A 163 -5.67 13.26 6.20
C LYS A 163 -7.11 12.76 6.40
N LEU A 164 -7.50 11.70 5.70
CA LEU A 164 -8.82 11.10 5.87
C LEU A 164 -8.94 10.41 7.22
N ILE A 165 -7.88 9.70 7.66
CA ILE A 165 -7.82 9.10 9.00
C ILE A 165 -7.90 10.20 10.07
N GLU A 166 -7.12 11.28 9.96
CA GLU A 166 -7.17 12.41 10.88
C GLU A 166 -8.57 13.01 10.98
N MET A 167 -9.19 13.28 9.85
CA MET A 167 -10.52 13.86 9.77
C MET A 167 -11.59 12.99 10.47
N ARG A 168 -11.43 11.67 10.45
CA ARG A 168 -12.38 10.74 11.08
C ARG A 168 -12.04 10.43 12.53
N LEU A 169 -10.76 10.28 12.86
CA LEU A 169 -10.32 9.85 14.19
C LEU A 169 -10.20 11.00 15.18
N ARG A 170 -9.57 12.11 14.79
CA ARG A 170 -9.22 13.19 15.72
C ARG A 170 -10.42 13.83 16.43
N PRO A 171 -11.59 14.04 15.77
CA PRO A 171 -12.76 14.59 16.46
C PRO A 171 -13.37 13.64 17.49
N VAL A 172 -13.11 12.32 17.37
CA VAL A 172 -13.68 11.29 18.24
C VAL A 172 -12.71 10.93 19.37
N ASP A 173 -11.41 10.81 19.04
CA ASP A 173 -10.34 10.47 19.99
C ASP A 173 -9.02 11.14 19.56
N GLU A 174 -8.78 12.34 20.08
CA GLU A 174 -7.57 13.10 19.80
C GLU A 174 -6.31 12.40 20.37
N ALA A 175 -6.42 11.69 21.48
CA ALA A 175 -5.28 10.97 22.08
C ALA A 175 -4.85 9.80 21.18
N ALA A 176 -5.79 9.04 20.65
CA ALA A 176 -5.53 7.99 19.67
C ALA A 176 -4.89 8.55 18.40
N TRP A 177 -5.41 9.68 17.87
CA TRP A 177 -4.80 10.34 16.72
C TRP A 177 -3.34 10.76 16.99
N ASN A 178 -3.07 11.37 18.14
CA ASN A 178 -1.71 11.78 18.51
C ASN A 178 -0.75 10.57 18.54
N GLU A 179 -1.20 9.43 19.04
CA GLU A 179 -0.39 8.21 19.06
C GLU A 179 -0.19 7.63 17.65
N VAL A 180 -1.23 7.57 16.81
CA VAL A 180 -1.12 7.18 15.40
C VAL A 180 -0.10 8.06 14.68
N ASN A 181 -0.17 9.38 14.84
CA ASN A 181 0.74 10.33 14.21
C ASN A 181 2.20 10.18 14.73
N ARG A 182 2.37 9.91 16.02
CA ARG A 182 3.69 9.61 16.60
C ARG A 182 4.30 8.35 15.98
N LEU A 183 3.53 7.28 15.89
CA LEU A 183 3.95 6.02 15.28
C LEU A 183 4.24 6.18 13.79
N PHE A 184 3.41 6.96 13.07
CA PHE A 184 3.62 7.27 11.66
C PHE A 184 4.97 7.94 11.41
N LYS A 185 5.36 8.94 12.22
CA LYS A 185 6.66 9.61 12.08
C LYS A 185 7.84 8.65 12.24
N ILE A 186 7.75 7.72 13.18
CA ILE A 186 8.76 6.67 13.37
C ILE A 186 8.79 5.71 12.19
N TYR A 187 7.62 5.25 11.76
CA TYR A 187 7.45 4.31 10.66
C TYR A 187 7.98 4.88 9.34
N VAL A 188 7.53 6.06 8.96
CA VAL A 188 7.85 6.63 7.63
C VAL A 188 9.33 6.90 7.45
N THR A 189 10.04 7.33 8.50
CA THR A 189 11.48 7.57 8.45
C THR A 189 12.26 6.29 8.21
N GLY A 190 11.96 5.25 8.99
CA GLY A 190 12.62 3.95 8.85
C GLY A 190 12.29 3.24 7.54
N TRP A 191 11.02 3.31 7.14
CA TRP A 191 10.54 2.74 5.88
C TRP A 191 11.20 3.40 4.67
N ALA A 192 11.27 4.73 4.64
CA ALA A 192 11.89 5.49 3.55
C ALA A 192 13.34 5.10 3.33
N GLN A 193 14.12 5.05 4.41
CA GLN A 193 15.53 4.67 4.35
C GLN A 193 15.74 3.25 3.83
N LEU A 194 14.89 2.32 4.26
CA LEU A 194 15.02 0.91 3.89
C LEU A 194 14.54 0.66 2.46
N ASN A 195 13.42 1.24 2.07
CA ASN A 195 12.86 1.10 0.74
C ASN A 195 13.82 1.64 -0.33
N SER A 196 14.40 2.82 -0.14
CA SER A 196 15.39 3.39 -1.08
C SER A 196 16.58 2.46 -1.30
N LYS A 197 17.06 1.78 -0.25
CA LYS A 197 18.18 0.84 -0.35
C LYS A 197 17.83 -0.43 -1.12
N ILE A 198 16.61 -0.92 -0.96
CA ILE A 198 16.16 -2.19 -1.55
C ILE A 198 15.72 -1.99 -3.00
N THR A 199 14.94 -0.96 -3.26
CA THR A 199 14.33 -0.74 -4.58
C THR A 199 15.19 0.12 -5.51
N GLY A 200 16.20 0.81 -4.99
CA GLY A 200 16.98 1.81 -5.73
C GLY A 200 16.19 3.09 -6.06
N ARG A 201 14.95 3.24 -5.57
CA ARG A 201 14.09 4.38 -5.84
C ARG A 201 14.38 5.52 -4.87
N GLN A 202 14.35 6.75 -5.37
CA GLN A 202 14.48 7.92 -4.53
C GLN A 202 13.13 8.24 -3.86
N ILE A 203 13.12 8.20 -2.54
CA ILE A 203 11.99 8.72 -1.77
C ILE A 203 12.20 10.21 -1.58
N ILE A 204 11.38 10.99 -2.26
CA ILE A 204 11.47 12.44 -2.18
C ILE A 204 10.57 12.90 -1.03
N ALA A 205 11.13 12.90 0.17
CA ALA A 205 10.45 13.30 1.40
C ALA A 205 9.84 14.73 1.34
N LYS A 206 10.30 15.56 0.41
CA LYS A 206 9.85 16.94 0.21
C LYS A 206 8.62 17.09 -0.70
N LEU A 207 8.11 16.01 -1.29
CA LEU A 207 6.89 16.05 -2.08
C LEU A 207 5.66 15.94 -1.17
N SER A 208 4.67 16.81 -1.40
CA SER A 208 3.36 16.67 -0.79
C SER A 208 2.65 15.40 -1.28
N GLU A 209 1.68 14.91 -0.54
CA GLU A 209 0.85 13.76 -0.93
C GLU A 209 0.22 13.96 -2.31
N GLN A 210 -0.35 15.14 -2.56
CA GLN A 210 -0.93 15.52 -3.84
C GLN A 210 0.11 15.46 -4.97
N ASN A 211 1.33 15.93 -4.75
CA ASN A 211 2.39 15.84 -5.76
C ASN A 211 2.81 14.38 -6.02
N ARG A 212 2.85 13.53 -5.00
CA ARG A 212 3.10 12.10 -5.17
C ARG A 212 1.99 11.42 -5.99
N MET A 213 0.72 11.74 -5.69
CA MET A 213 -0.41 11.26 -6.48
C MET A 213 -0.31 11.68 -7.94
N ILE A 214 -0.02 12.96 -8.21
CA ILE A 214 0.15 13.49 -9.58
C ILE A 214 1.32 12.77 -10.27
N ALA A 215 2.45 12.58 -9.59
CA ALA A 215 3.59 11.85 -10.16
C ALA A 215 3.23 10.43 -10.58
N ARG A 216 2.47 9.70 -9.76
CA ARG A 216 2.00 8.34 -10.08
C ARG A 216 1.04 8.32 -11.26
N LEU A 217 0.04 9.21 -11.28
CA LEU A 217 -0.88 9.32 -12.41
C LEU A 217 -0.13 9.66 -13.72
N ALA A 218 0.88 10.53 -13.64
CA ALA A 218 1.74 10.86 -14.77
C ALA A 218 2.62 9.67 -15.21
N ALA A 219 3.10 8.85 -14.27
CA ALA A 219 3.82 7.61 -14.56
C ALA A 219 2.96 6.58 -15.31
N PHE A 220 1.65 6.58 -15.08
CA PHE A 220 0.67 5.81 -15.87
C PHE A 220 0.36 6.43 -17.25
N LYS A 221 1.16 7.42 -17.67
CA LYS A 221 1.02 8.12 -18.97
C LYS A 221 -0.31 8.86 -19.15
N LEU A 222 -1.01 9.20 -18.05
CA LEU A 222 -2.18 10.05 -18.12
C LEU A 222 -1.81 11.46 -18.63
N SER A 223 -2.67 12.08 -19.42
CA SER A 223 -2.55 13.47 -19.81
C SER A 223 -2.80 14.41 -18.63
N ASP A 224 -2.36 15.67 -18.75
CA ASP A 224 -2.60 16.66 -17.70
C ASP A 224 -4.10 16.90 -17.45
N ALA A 225 -4.94 16.76 -18.49
CA ALA A 225 -6.39 16.87 -18.37
C ALA A 225 -7.00 15.72 -17.56
N GLU A 226 -6.59 14.48 -17.84
CA GLU A 226 -7.04 13.31 -17.07
C GLU A 226 -6.56 13.34 -15.62
N ILE A 227 -5.34 13.84 -15.38
CA ILE A 227 -4.83 14.04 -14.01
C ILE A 227 -5.65 15.14 -13.31
N ALA A 228 -5.95 16.24 -13.98
CA ALA A 228 -6.73 17.35 -13.44
C ALA A 228 -8.12 16.89 -13.00
N GLU A 229 -8.81 16.12 -13.83
CA GLU A 229 -10.12 15.52 -13.52
C GLU A 229 -10.05 14.63 -12.27
N ARG A 230 -9.02 13.75 -12.19
CA ARG A 230 -8.86 12.80 -11.08
C ARG A 230 -8.43 13.42 -9.76
N THR A 231 -7.76 14.56 -9.82
CA THR A 231 -7.24 15.25 -8.63
C THR A 231 -8.08 16.46 -8.22
N ASN A 232 -9.22 16.72 -8.90
CA ASN A 232 -10.04 17.92 -8.74
C ASN A 232 -9.22 19.22 -8.82
N MET A 233 -8.25 19.27 -9.73
CA MET A 233 -7.41 20.42 -9.99
C MET A 233 -7.68 21.00 -11.36
N SER A 234 -7.25 22.25 -11.59
CA SER A 234 -7.17 22.79 -12.94
C SER A 234 -5.99 22.18 -13.70
N VAL A 235 -6.08 22.12 -15.02
CA VAL A 235 -4.96 21.65 -15.87
C VAL A 235 -3.70 22.49 -15.64
N SER A 236 -3.84 23.81 -15.42
CA SER A 236 -2.71 24.69 -15.07
C SER A 236 -2.10 24.32 -13.72
N GLY A 237 -2.94 23.94 -12.73
CA GLY A 237 -2.47 23.47 -11.42
C GLY A 237 -1.67 22.17 -11.53
N VAL A 238 -2.12 21.22 -12.38
CA VAL A 238 -1.38 19.98 -12.65
C VAL A 238 -0.03 20.26 -13.30
N LYS A 239 0.01 21.15 -14.32
CA LYS A 239 1.28 21.57 -14.95
C LYS A 239 2.25 22.20 -13.96
N GLN A 240 1.75 23.05 -13.07
CA GLN A 240 2.58 23.65 -12.00
C GLN A 240 3.07 22.58 -11.01
N ALA A 241 2.23 21.65 -10.61
CA ALA A 241 2.63 20.54 -9.75
C ALA A 241 3.71 19.67 -10.41
N ILE A 242 3.56 19.33 -11.69
CA ILE A 242 4.56 18.58 -12.46
C ILE A 242 5.89 19.33 -12.50
N LYS A 243 5.87 20.66 -12.66
CA LYS A 243 7.07 21.49 -12.60
C LYS A 243 7.76 21.39 -11.23
N ILE A 244 6.99 21.54 -10.14
CA ILE A 244 7.49 21.40 -8.77
C ILE A 244 8.07 20.00 -8.53
N ILE A 245 7.42 18.96 -9.04
CA ILE A 245 7.90 17.59 -8.92
C ILE A 245 9.25 17.43 -9.61
N LYS A 246 9.39 17.91 -10.86
CA LYS A 246 10.67 17.90 -11.60
C LYS A 246 11.79 18.65 -10.86
N GLU A 247 11.50 19.85 -10.37
CA GLU A 247 12.46 20.67 -9.62
C GLU A 247 12.94 20.00 -8.33
N LYS A 248 12.02 19.36 -7.59
CA LYS A 248 12.36 18.69 -6.33
C LYS A 248 12.98 17.31 -6.50
N SER A 249 12.64 16.59 -7.57
CA SER A 249 13.11 15.23 -7.81
C SER A 249 14.33 15.14 -8.71
N GLY A 250 14.55 16.15 -9.56
CA GLY A 250 15.52 16.07 -10.65
C GLY A 250 15.13 15.11 -11.77
N LEU A 251 13.93 14.50 -11.71
CA LEU A 251 13.46 13.51 -12.66
C LEU A 251 12.59 14.13 -13.76
N SER A 252 12.68 13.59 -14.97
CA SER A 252 11.75 13.88 -16.05
C SER A 252 10.40 13.20 -15.81
N ARG A 253 9.35 13.61 -16.53
CA ARG A 253 8.01 13.01 -16.40
C ARG A 253 7.99 11.50 -16.68
N SER A 254 8.80 11.03 -17.62
CA SER A 254 8.92 9.61 -17.95
C SER A 254 9.56 8.77 -16.83
N GLU A 255 10.31 9.42 -15.94
CA GLU A 255 10.97 8.79 -14.81
C GLU A 255 10.17 8.88 -13.50
N PHE A 256 8.97 9.45 -13.53
CA PHE A 256 8.15 9.60 -12.32
C PHE A 256 7.73 8.28 -11.67
N ALA A 257 7.78 7.17 -12.40
CA ALA A 257 7.63 5.84 -11.80
C ALA A 257 8.68 5.53 -10.71
N ALA A 258 9.82 6.25 -10.71
CA ALA A 258 10.83 6.15 -9.66
C ALA A 258 10.50 6.97 -8.39
N ILE A 259 9.43 7.77 -8.40
CA ILE A 259 8.97 8.56 -7.25
C ILE A 259 8.02 7.73 -6.40
N LEU A 260 8.31 7.61 -5.12
CA LEU A 260 7.46 6.95 -4.11
C LEU A 260 6.75 7.95 -3.21
#